data_a8f4720204596e84d9c76b4b23166e70
#
_entry.id   a8f4720204596e84d9c76b4b23166e70
#
_cell.length_a   1.000
_cell.length_b   1.000
_cell.length_c   1.000
_cell.angle_alpha   90.00
_cell.angle_beta   90.00
_cell.angle_gamma   90.00
#
_symmetry.space_group_name_H-M   'P 1'
#
loop_
_entity.id
_entity.type
_entity.pdbx_description
1 polymer ?
#
loop_
_entity_poly.entity_id
_entity_poly.type
_entity_poly.pdbx_seq_one_letter_code
_entity_poly.pdbx_strand_id
1 'polypeptide(L)'
;EQVRSQANIVEIISEYVPLKKRGGSFWGCCPFHGEKTPSFSVTPDKNFFYCYGCHVGGDVFTFVMKMENCTFPEALKLLANKLGIAVPEKEKTKAELEREKQAKQVIAANELATRFFQACLTKTDYGIKAQEYLTGRGITPEIIERFSIGVALPNYNALLSALGKRGCSAGLLVQAGLAVNYDRGPMDKFRGRVMIPIQDPRGHVVGFGGRILEQNSQQMAKYMNTGETEWFNKRTL
;
A
#
# COMPACT_ATOMS: atom_id res chain seq x y z
N GLU A 1 18.95 21.41 -5.01
CA GLU A 1 19.46 22.46 -4.09
C GLU A 1 18.63 23.74 -4.17
N GLN A 2 18.30 24.23 -5.35
CA GLN A 2 17.54 25.47 -5.54
C GLN A 2 16.19 25.43 -4.79
N VAL A 3 15.41 24.35 -4.89
CA VAL A 3 14.15 24.17 -4.14
C VAL A 3 14.39 24.19 -2.64
N ARG A 4 15.47 23.54 -2.16
CA ARG A 4 15.79 23.49 -0.73
C ARG A 4 16.14 24.87 -0.16
N SER A 5 16.86 25.70 -0.93
CA SER A 5 17.27 27.04 -0.50
C SER A 5 16.13 28.06 -0.52
N GLN A 6 15.14 27.89 -1.39
CA GLN A 6 14.00 28.80 -1.53
C GLN A 6 12.76 28.37 -0.73
N ALA A 7 12.71 27.12 -0.29
CA ALA A 7 11.58 26.61 0.47
C ALA A 7 11.59 27.16 1.91
N ASN A 8 10.65 28.01 2.23
CA ASN A 8 10.40 28.48 3.60
C ASN A 8 9.61 27.40 4.35
N ILE A 9 10.27 26.68 5.25
CA ILE A 9 9.65 25.58 6.00
C ILE A 9 8.45 26.03 6.83
N VAL A 10 8.46 27.25 7.37
CA VAL A 10 7.35 27.78 8.18
C VAL A 10 6.12 28.03 7.32
N GLU A 11 6.28 28.65 6.14
CA GLU A 11 5.19 28.91 5.21
C GLU A 11 4.55 27.60 4.73
N ILE A 12 5.38 26.66 4.30
CA ILE A 12 4.90 25.38 3.78
C ILE A 12 4.15 24.59 4.86
N ILE A 13 4.71 24.50 6.07
CA ILE A 13 4.06 23.77 7.17
C ILE A 13 2.80 24.48 7.66
N SER A 14 2.76 25.81 7.63
CA SER A 14 1.60 26.60 8.08
C SER A 14 0.33 26.33 7.27
N GLU A 15 0.44 25.80 6.06
CA GLU A 15 -0.72 25.41 5.26
C GLU A 15 -1.43 24.14 5.80
N TYR A 16 -0.69 23.31 6.51
CA TYR A 16 -1.19 22.05 7.07
C TYR A 16 -1.46 22.16 8.58
N VAL A 17 -0.68 22.99 9.27
CA VAL A 17 -0.68 23.05 10.73
C VAL A 17 -0.74 24.51 11.19
N PRO A 18 -1.74 24.90 12.00
CA PRO A 18 -1.75 26.22 12.63
C PRO A 18 -0.54 26.38 13.55
N LEU A 19 0.39 27.26 13.19
CA LEU A 19 1.61 27.52 13.92
C LEU A 19 1.53 28.83 14.72
N LYS A 20 2.02 28.81 15.96
CA LYS A 20 2.17 30.01 16.81
C LYS A 20 3.65 30.27 17.13
N LYS A 21 4.12 31.48 16.92
CA LYS A 21 5.51 31.86 17.21
C LYS A 21 5.77 31.83 18.73
N ARG A 22 6.85 31.18 19.13
CA ARG A 22 7.35 31.16 20.53
C ARG A 22 8.87 31.27 20.51
N GLY A 23 9.39 32.46 20.85
CA GLY A 23 10.83 32.75 20.71
C GLY A 23 11.31 32.65 19.26
N GLY A 24 12.37 31.91 19.02
CA GLY A 24 12.95 31.66 17.68
C GLY A 24 12.30 30.53 16.88
N SER A 25 11.26 29.89 17.44
CA SER A 25 10.60 28.72 16.79
C SER A 25 9.09 28.93 16.69
N PHE A 26 8.44 28.12 15.85
CA PHE A 26 6.99 28.08 15.68
C PHE A 26 6.47 26.74 16.22
N TRP A 27 5.33 26.76 16.89
CA TRP A 27 4.77 25.62 17.60
C TRP A 27 3.32 25.36 17.20
N GLY A 28 2.95 24.09 17.06
CA GLY A 28 1.59 23.63 16.77
C GLY A 28 1.34 22.21 17.27
N CYS A 29 0.12 21.71 17.05
CA CYS A 29 -0.17 20.30 17.25
C CYS A 29 0.37 19.50 16.07
N CYS A 30 0.93 18.31 16.37
CA CYS A 30 1.54 17.46 15.37
C CYS A 30 0.49 16.87 14.41
N PRO A 31 0.70 16.92 13.09
CA PRO A 31 -0.22 16.28 12.15
C PRO A 31 -0.03 14.78 12.03
N PHE A 32 1.05 14.22 12.59
CA PHE A 32 1.43 12.80 12.45
C PHE A 32 0.94 11.93 13.61
N HIS A 33 0.43 12.53 14.69
CA HIS A 33 -0.21 11.81 15.81
C HIS A 33 -1.28 12.70 16.47
N GLY A 34 -2.24 12.05 17.14
CA GLY A 34 -3.31 12.77 17.82
C GLY A 34 -2.84 13.37 19.14
N GLU A 35 -2.89 14.73 19.26
CA GLU A 35 -2.57 15.44 20.50
C GLU A 35 -3.45 16.70 20.67
N LYS A 36 -3.56 17.18 21.91
CA LYS A 36 -4.29 18.43 22.23
C LYS A 36 -3.37 19.56 22.65
N THR A 37 -2.14 19.26 23.03
CA THR A 37 -1.11 20.21 23.47
C THR A 37 0.00 20.30 22.43
N PRO A 38 0.39 21.52 22.01
CA PRO A 38 1.42 21.68 20.99
C PRO A 38 2.76 21.08 21.39
N SER A 39 3.19 20.02 20.68
CA SER A 39 4.51 19.40 20.82
C SER A 39 5.33 19.43 19.54
N PHE A 40 4.77 19.97 18.45
CA PHE A 40 5.40 20.09 17.15
C PHE A 40 6.08 21.46 17.02
N SER A 41 7.40 21.44 16.81
CA SER A 41 8.24 22.65 16.70
C SER A 41 8.83 22.77 15.30
N VAL A 42 8.81 23.97 14.75
CA VAL A 42 9.46 24.35 13.49
C VAL A 42 10.49 25.42 13.76
N THR A 43 11.75 25.18 13.45
CA THR A 43 12.87 26.11 13.65
C THR A 43 13.35 26.62 12.30
N PRO A 44 12.99 27.85 11.90
CA PRO A 44 13.31 28.40 10.58
C PRO A 44 14.83 28.49 10.32
N ASP A 45 15.62 28.93 11.29
CA ASP A 45 17.06 29.09 11.16
C ASP A 45 17.79 27.78 10.83
N LYS A 46 17.22 26.65 11.26
CA LYS A 46 17.75 25.31 10.98
C LYS A 46 17.05 24.64 9.81
N ASN A 47 16.01 25.26 9.25
CA ASN A 47 15.13 24.68 8.23
C ASN A 47 14.64 23.26 8.60
N PHE A 48 14.22 23.09 9.86
CA PHE A 48 13.98 21.80 10.47
C PHE A 48 12.71 21.82 11.34
N PHE A 49 11.94 20.74 11.30
CA PHE A 49 10.84 20.50 12.23
C PHE A 49 11.11 19.30 13.12
N TYR A 50 10.53 19.31 14.31
CA TYR A 50 10.61 18.17 15.23
C TYR A 50 9.38 18.10 16.13
N CYS A 51 8.85 16.91 16.31
CA CYS A 51 7.77 16.64 17.26
C CYS A 51 8.32 15.96 18.52
N TYR A 52 8.12 16.56 19.68
CA TYR A 52 8.53 16.00 20.95
C TYR A 52 7.61 14.89 21.47
N GLY A 53 6.40 14.73 20.86
CA GLY A 53 5.45 13.68 21.21
C GLY A 53 5.76 12.33 20.52
N CYS A 54 5.87 12.35 19.18
CA CYS A 54 6.11 11.13 18.39
C CYS A 54 7.53 11.02 17.82
N HIS A 55 8.43 11.96 18.13
CA HIS A 55 9.82 12.00 17.69
C HIS A 55 10.05 12.06 16.18
N VAL A 56 9.02 12.36 15.40
CA VAL A 56 9.14 12.61 13.97
C VAL A 56 9.79 13.98 13.75
N GLY A 57 10.81 14.01 12.89
CA GLY A 57 11.51 15.25 12.55
C GLY A 57 12.15 15.17 11.17
N GLY A 58 12.56 16.33 10.63
CA GLY A 58 13.21 16.40 9.33
C GLY A 58 13.13 17.80 8.70
N ASP A 59 13.51 17.86 7.44
CA ASP A 59 13.42 19.06 6.61
C ASP A 59 12.03 19.20 5.93
N VAL A 60 11.86 20.22 5.12
CA VAL A 60 10.61 20.47 4.38
C VAL A 60 10.22 19.33 3.46
N PHE A 61 11.19 18.63 2.86
CA PHE A 61 10.91 17.48 2.00
C PHE A 61 10.36 16.31 2.82
N THR A 62 11.00 16.02 3.95
CA THR A 62 10.53 14.98 4.88
C THR A 62 9.11 15.26 5.37
N PHE A 63 8.77 16.54 5.63
CA PHE A 63 7.43 16.93 6.02
C PHE A 63 6.42 16.65 4.90
N VAL A 64 6.68 17.13 3.67
CA VAL A 64 5.79 16.94 2.52
C VAL A 64 5.64 15.46 2.17
N MET A 65 6.73 14.70 2.17
CA MET A 65 6.69 13.25 1.92
C MET A 65 5.74 12.53 2.89
N LYS A 66 5.74 12.92 4.17
CA LYS A 66 4.86 12.32 5.18
C LYS A 66 3.42 12.81 5.10
N MET A 67 3.18 14.08 4.81
CA MET A 67 1.83 14.66 4.69
C MET A 67 1.11 14.14 3.46
N GLU A 68 1.79 14.14 2.31
CA GLU A 68 1.23 13.75 1.01
C GLU A 68 1.39 12.25 0.71
N ASN A 69 2.01 11.50 1.62
CA ASN A 69 2.33 10.08 1.45
C ASN A 69 3.02 9.80 0.10
N CYS A 70 4.02 10.58 -0.23
CA CYS A 70 4.70 10.58 -1.53
C CYS A 70 6.21 10.34 -1.40
N THR A 71 6.86 9.99 -2.51
CA THR A 71 8.31 9.82 -2.59
C THR A 71 9.03 11.18 -2.65
N PHE A 72 10.35 11.16 -2.38
CA PHE A 72 11.18 12.38 -2.49
C PHE A 72 11.10 13.05 -3.87
N PRO A 73 11.15 12.35 -5.03
CA PRO A 73 10.96 13.00 -6.33
C PRO A 73 9.59 13.67 -6.50
N GLU A 74 8.54 13.08 -5.94
CA GLU A 74 7.19 13.65 -5.96
C GLU A 74 7.09 14.88 -5.06
N ALA A 75 7.62 14.82 -3.83
CA ALA A 75 7.72 15.96 -2.93
C ALA A 75 8.54 17.12 -3.53
N LEU A 76 9.65 16.80 -4.21
CA LEU A 76 10.46 17.77 -4.93
C LEU A 76 9.65 18.47 -6.04
N LYS A 77 8.86 17.73 -6.82
CA LYS A 77 7.99 18.32 -7.85
C LYS A 77 6.90 19.20 -7.26
N LEU A 78 6.25 18.75 -6.18
CA LEU A 78 5.22 19.53 -5.49
C LEU A 78 5.78 20.86 -4.99
N LEU A 79 6.91 20.82 -4.29
CA LEU A 79 7.57 22.02 -3.76
C LEU A 79 8.09 22.94 -4.88
N ALA A 80 8.66 22.38 -5.93
CA ALA A 80 9.15 23.14 -7.07
C ALA A 80 8.01 23.87 -7.81
N ASN A 81 6.91 23.18 -8.07
CA ASN A 81 5.71 23.78 -8.68
C ASN A 81 5.18 24.94 -7.83
N LYS A 82 5.14 24.76 -6.49
CA LYS A 82 4.70 25.77 -5.56
C LYS A 82 5.61 27.01 -5.55
N LEU A 83 6.90 26.81 -5.71
CA LEU A 83 7.90 27.88 -5.75
C LEU A 83 8.12 28.48 -7.15
N GLY A 84 7.38 27.99 -8.16
CA GLY A 84 7.57 28.40 -9.55
C GLY A 84 8.94 28.00 -10.15
N ILE A 85 9.58 26.98 -9.57
CA ILE A 85 10.90 26.50 -10.01
C ILE A 85 10.68 25.39 -11.05
N ALA A 86 11.19 25.58 -12.26
CA ALA A 86 11.20 24.52 -13.26
C ALA A 86 12.19 23.41 -12.85
N VAL A 87 11.68 22.23 -12.54
CA VAL A 87 12.52 21.04 -12.36
C VAL A 87 12.65 20.39 -13.72
N PRO A 88 13.86 20.21 -14.25
CA PRO A 88 14.05 19.46 -15.47
C PRO A 88 13.46 18.06 -15.28
N GLU A 89 12.44 17.72 -16.06
CA GLU A 89 11.98 16.35 -16.09
C GLU A 89 13.04 15.49 -16.75
N LYS A 90 13.64 14.60 -15.96
CA LYS A 90 14.48 13.58 -16.54
C LYS A 90 13.56 12.71 -17.41
N GLU A 91 13.76 12.78 -18.71
CA GLU A 91 13.04 11.90 -19.63
C GLU A 91 13.23 10.45 -19.17
N LYS A 92 12.11 9.81 -18.84
CA LYS A 92 12.14 8.40 -18.42
C LYS A 92 12.56 7.57 -19.63
N THR A 93 13.46 6.66 -19.41
CA THR A 93 13.84 5.69 -20.42
C THR A 93 12.63 4.81 -20.80
N LYS A 94 12.64 4.23 -21.99
CA LYS A 94 11.60 3.29 -22.42
C LYS A 94 11.42 2.14 -21.41
N ALA A 95 12.51 1.68 -20.81
CA ALA A 95 12.49 0.62 -19.80
C ALA A 95 11.78 1.08 -18.51
N GLU A 96 12.04 2.30 -18.04
CA GLU A 96 11.37 2.87 -16.85
C GLU A 96 9.86 3.06 -17.08
N LEU A 97 9.48 3.53 -18.29
CA LEU A 97 8.07 3.68 -18.65
C LEU A 97 7.35 2.33 -18.71
N GLU A 98 7.98 1.30 -19.28
CA GLU A 98 7.39 -0.03 -19.35
C GLU A 98 7.26 -0.66 -17.97
N ARG A 99 8.27 -0.48 -17.11
CA ARG A 99 8.23 -0.93 -15.71
C ARG A 99 7.09 -0.28 -14.93
N GLU A 100 6.90 1.03 -15.06
CA GLU A 100 5.77 1.73 -14.42
C GLU A 100 4.41 1.24 -14.93
N LYS A 101 4.31 0.97 -16.23
CA LYS A 101 3.10 0.42 -16.82
C LYS A 101 2.79 -0.97 -16.27
N GLN A 102 3.81 -1.82 -16.17
CA GLN A 102 3.68 -3.15 -15.57
C GLN A 102 3.28 -3.08 -14.10
N ALA A 103 3.88 -2.17 -13.30
CA ALA A 103 3.50 -1.93 -11.92
C ALA A 103 2.00 -1.61 -11.78
N LYS A 104 1.50 -0.68 -12.60
CA LYS A 104 0.09 -0.31 -12.61
C LYS A 104 -0.81 -1.49 -12.96
N GLN A 105 -0.40 -2.32 -13.92
CA GLN A 105 -1.16 -3.51 -14.30
C GLN A 105 -1.21 -4.55 -13.19
N VAL A 106 -0.09 -4.79 -12.48
CA VAL A 106 -0.02 -5.71 -11.34
C VAL A 106 -0.90 -5.23 -10.19
N ILE A 107 -0.84 -3.93 -9.84
CA ILE A 107 -1.70 -3.33 -8.81
C ILE A 107 -3.17 -3.51 -9.17
N ALA A 108 -3.55 -3.17 -10.41
CA ALA A 108 -4.93 -3.34 -10.88
C ALA A 108 -5.39 -4.81 -10.84
N ALA A 109 -4.52 -5.76 -11.20
CA ALA A 109 -4.81 -7.20 -11.10
C ALA A 109 -5.02 -7.64 -9.64
N ASN A 110 -4.21 -7.14 -8.70
CA ASN A 110 -4.36 -7.42 -7.28
C ASN A 110 -5.67 -6.83 -6.70
N GLU A 111 -6.06 -5.64 -7.12
CA GLU A 111 -7.35 -5.06 -6.73
C GLU A 111 -8.53 -5.88 -7.25
N LEU A 112 -8.47 -6.33 -8.51
CA LEU A 112 -9.48 -7.23 -9.08
C LEU A 112 -9.53 -8.57 -8.34
N ALA A 113 -8.38 -9.12 -7.95
CA ALA A 113 -8.30 -10.34 -7.15
C ALA A 113 -8.90 -10.15 -5.76
N THR A 114 -8.66 -9.00 -5.11
CA THR A 114 -9.27 -8.66 -3.82
C THR A 114 -10.79 -8.69 -3.92
N ARG A 115 -11.37 -7.99 -4.91
CA ARG A 115 -12.82 -7.98 -5.16
C ARG A 115 -13.37 -9.37 -5.48
N PHE A 116 -12.61 -10.19 -6.20
CA PHE A 116 -12.99 -11.57 -6.49
C PHE A 116 -13.03 -12.40 -5.22
N PHE A 117 -12.01 -12.35 -4.36
CA PHE A 117 -11.98 -13.10 -3.10
C PHE A 117 -13.07 -12.65 -2.12
N GLN A 118 -13.38 -11.36 -2.05
CA GLN A 118 -14.52 -10.84 -1.28
C GLN A 118 -15.86 -11.34 -1.82
N ALA A 119 -16.03 -11.35 -3.15
CA ALA A 119 -17.23 -11.89 -3.77
C ALA A 119 -17.37 -13.40 -3.52
N CYS A 120 -16.27 -14.16 -3.53
CA CYS A 120 -16.29 -15.58 -3.16
C CYS A 120 -16.71 -15.79 -1.71
N LEU A 121 -16.25 -14.93 -0.79
CA LEU A 121 -16.61 -15.00 0.63
C LEU A 121 -18.11 -14.79 0.86
N THR A 122 -18.74 -13.89 0.11
CA THR A 122 -20.14 -13.50 0.32
C THR A 122 -21.15 -14.25 -0.54
N LYS A 123 -20.73 -14.85 -1.68
CA LYS A 123 -21.64 -15.36 -2.70
C LYS A 123 -21.51 -16.86 -3.00
N THR A 124 -20.70 -17.60 -2.21
CA THR A 124 -20.48 -19.03 -2.45
C THR A 124 -20.69 -19.85 -1.17
N ASP A 125 -21.04 -21.13 -1.33
CA ASP A 125 -21.17 -22.07 -0.20
C ASP A 125 -19.83 -22.24 0.53
N TYR A 126 -18.72 -22.19 -0.19
CA TYR A 126 -17.39 -22.22 0.42
C TYR A 126 -17.11 -20.95 1.23
N GLY A 127 -17.66 -19.81 0.80
CA GLY A 127 -17.60 -18.54 1.50
C GLY A 127 -18.38 -18.58 2.83
N ILE A 128 -19.53 -19.26 2.90
CA ILE A 128 -20.29 -19.45 4.15
C ILE A 128 -19.43 -20.16 5.18
N LYS A 129 -18.79 -21.29 4.82
CA LYS A 129 -17.85 -22.00 5.70
C LYS A 129 -16.69 -21.12 6.17
N ALA A 130 -16.17 -20.26 5.27
CA ALA A 130 -15.10 -19.33 5.63
C ALA A 130 -15.58 -18.25 6.60
N GLN A 131 -16.81 -17.75 6.47
CA GLN A 131 -17.40 -16.78 7.40
C GLN A 131 -17.62 -17.41 8.80
N GLU A 132 -18.15 -18.64 8.86
CA GLU A 132 -18.30 -19.39 10.12
C GLU A 132 -16.94 -19.56 10.83
N TYR A 133 -15.90 -19.93 10.06
CA TYR A 133 -14.54 -20.05 10.57
C TYR A 133 -14.00 -18.72 11.12
N LEU A 134 -14.20 -17.61 10.39
CA LEU A 134 -13.77 -16.28 10.82
C LEU A 134 -14.51 -15.82 12.08
N THR A 135 -15.82 -15.99 12.12
CA THR A 135 -16.67 -15.68 13.28
C THR A 135 -16.28 -16.49 14.52
N GLY A 136 -16.02 -17.79 14.34
CA GLY A 136 -15.54 -18.66 15.41
C GLY A 136 -14.16 -18.27 15.97
N ARG A 137 -13.43 -17.38 15.28
CA ARG A 137 -12.17 -16.77 15.72
C ARG A 137 -12.32 -15.32 16.22
N GLY A 138 -13.54 -14.85 16.38
CA GLY A 138 -13.81 -13.49 16.85
C GLY A 138 -13.56 -12.40 15.81
N ILE A 139 -13.45 -12.73 14.52
CA ILE A 139 -13.31 -11.76 13.44
C ILE A 139 -14.70 -11.31 13.03
N THR A 140 -15.01 -10.04 13.29
CA THR A 140 -16.33 -9.45 13.03
C THR A 140 -16.48 -9.03 11.56
N PRO A 141 -17.73 -8.83 11.07
CA PRO A 141 -17.98 -8.31 9.73
C PRO A 141 -17.25 -6.98 9.44
N GLU A 142 -17.16 -6.09 10.43
CA GLU A 142 -16.47 -4.80 10.30
C GLU A 142 -14.96 -4.99 10.08
N ILE A 143 -14.36 -6.00 10.73
CA ILE A 143 -12.94 -6.36 10.50
C ILE A 143 -12.78 -6.95 9.10
N ILE A 144 -13.70 -7.82 8.67
CA ILE A 144 -13.68 -8.41 7.32
C ILE A 144 -13.72 -7.31 6.26
N GLU A 145 -14.61 -6.35 6.40
CA GLU A 145 -14.74 -5.22 5.50
C GLU A 145 -13.50 -4.32 5.53
N ARG A 146 -13.09 -3.88 6.72
CA ARG A 146 -11.96 -2.98 6.92
C ARG A 146 -10.65 -3.52 6.32
N PHE A 147 -10.39 -4.81 6.45
CA PHE A 147 -9.19 -5.46 5.94
C PHE A 147 -9.40 -6.14 4.58
N SER A 148 -10.56 -5.95 3.95
CA SER A 148 -10.91 -6.54 2.64
C SER A 148 -10.66 -8.04 2.59
N ILE A 149 -10.98 -8.74 3.69
CA ILE A 149 -10.78 -10.19 3.81
C ILE A 149 -11.71 -10.91 2.82
N GLY A 150 -11.18 -11.93 2.18
CA GLY A 150 -11.92 -12.75 1.21
C GLY A 150 -11.58 -14.23 1.34
N VAL A 151 -12.01 -15.03 0.39
CA VAL A 151 -11.68 -16.45 0.31
C VAL A 151 -11.31 -16.87 -1.10
N ALA A 152 -10.23 -17.63 -1.23
CA ALA A 152 -9.87 -18.33 -2.46
C ALA A 152 -10.55 -19.70 -2.47
N LEU A 153 -11.29 -19.98 -3.54
CA LEU A 153 -11.97 -21.26 -3.73
C LEU A 153 -10.97 -22.43 -3.85
N PRO A 154 -11.35 -23.66 -3.54
CA PRO A 154 -10.45 -24.81 -3.64
C PRO A 154 -10.12 -25.24 -5.09
N ASN A 155 -10.68 -24.55 -6.08
CA ASN A 155 -10.48 -24.81 -7.51
C ASN A 155 -9.09 -24.37 -7.99
N TYR A 156 -8.58 -25.02 -9.04
CA TYR A 156 -7.25 -24.74 -9.59
C TYR A 156 -7.19 -23.52 -10.51
N ASN A 157 -8.31 -23.02 -11.01
CA ASN A 157 -8.38 -21.96 -12.03
C ASN A 157 -9.55 -20.99 -11.83
N ALA A 158 -10.13 -20.90 -10.64
CA ALA A 158 -11.27 -20.03 -10.38
C ALA A 158 -10.91 -18.55 -10.57
N LEU A 159 -9.79 -18.10 -10.00
CA LEU A 159 -9.27 -16.75 -10.14
C LEU A 159 -8.83 -16.47 -11.58
N LEU A 160 -8.01 -17.37 -12.16
CA LEU A 160 -7.54 -17.25 -13.55
C LEU A 160 -8.70 -17.07 -14.52
N SER A 161 -9.74 -17.88 -14.41
CA SER A 161 -10.92 -17.81 -15.28
C SER A 161 -11.69 -16.50 -15.07
N ALA A 162 -11.88 -16.07 -13.82
CA ALA A 162 -12.64 -14.88 -13.50
C ALA A 162 -11.92 -13.60 -13.96
N LEU A 163 -10.61 -13.50 -13.73
CA LEU A 163 -9.82 -12.34 -14.11
C LEU A 163 -9.47 -12.36 -15.61
N GLY A 164 -9.33 -13.53 -16.22
CA GLY A 164 -9.16 -13.67 -17.66
C GLY A 164 -10.32 -13.07 -18.44
N LYS A 165 -11.57 -13.29 -17.99
CA LYS A 165 -12.78 -12.64 -18.55
C LYS A 165 -12.78 -11.11 -18.41
N ARG A 166 -11.94 -10.55 -17.52
CA ARG A 166 -11.76 -9.12 -17.29
C ARG A 166 -10.50 -8.55 -17.95
N GLY A 167 -9.87 -9.32 -18.83
CA GLY A 167 -8.71 -8.88 -19.61
C GLY A 167 -7.35 -9.09 -18.94
N CYS A 168 -7.28 -9.74 -17.77
CA CYS A 168 -5.99 -10.09 -17.16
C CYS A 168 -5.40 -11.33 -17.81
N SER A 169 -4.23 -11.22 -18.42
CA SER A 169 -3.53 -12.37 -18.98
C SER A 169 -3.01 -13.29 -17.86
N ALA A 170 -2.86 -14.57 -18.15
CA ALA A 170 -2.25 -15.53 -17.21
C ALA A 170 -0.82 -15.12 -16.82
N GLY A 171 -0.04 -14.58 -17.76
CA GLY A 171 1.30 -14.05 -17.51
C GLY A 171 1.30 -12.90 -16.50
N LEU A 172 0.34 -11.97 -16.59
CA LEU A 172 0.18 -10.89 -15.62
C LEU A 172 -0.16 -11.45 -14.23
N LEU A 173 -1.03 -12.46 -14.13
CA LEU A 173 -1.38 -13.08 -12.86
C LEU A 173 -0.22 -13.86 -12.23
N VAL A 174 0.67 -14.44 -13.04
CA VAL A 174 1.93 -15.02 -12.57
C VAL A 174 2.88 -13.94 -12.05
N GLN A 175 3.05 -12.84 -12.78
CA GLN A 175 3.86 -11.69 -12.34
C GLN A 175 3.34 -11.09 -11.04
N ALA A 176 2.02 -11.00 -10.86
CA ALA A 176 1.39 -10.54 -9.63
C ALA A 176 1.49 -11.57 -8.47
N GLY A 177 2.04 -12.76 -8.72
CA GLY A 177 2.14 -13.82 -7.73
C GLY A 177 0.79 -14.43 -7.31
N LEU A 178 -0.24 -14.27 -8.14
CA LEU A 178 -1.58 -14.82 -7.99
C LEU A 178 -1.73 -16.21 -8.63
N ALA A 179 -0.90 -16.51 -9.63
CA ALA A 179 -0.85 -17.80 -10.31
C ALA A 179 0.59 -18.33 -10.34
N VAL A 180 0.72 -19.61 -10.60
CA VAL A 180 2.01 -20.33 -10.76
C VAL A 180 1.94 -21.16 -12.02
N ASN A 181 3.03 -21.16 -12.80
CA ASN A 181 3.16 -22.01 -13.97
C ASN A 181 3.55 -23.45 -13.55
N TYR A 182 2.81 -24.39 -14.04
CA TYR A 182 3.11 -25.82 -13.95
C TYR A 182 3.25 -26.41 -15.37
N ASP A 183 3.72 -27.63 -15.49
CA ASP A 183 3.87 -28.33 -16.80
C ASP A 183 2.55 -28.36 -17.60
N ARG A 184 1.42 -28.41 -16.91
CA ARG A 184 0.07 -28.44 -17.50
C ARG A 184 -0.56 -27.05 -17.70
N GLY A 185 0.21 -25.98 -17.49
CA GLY A 185 -0.22 -24.59 -17.62
C GLY A 185 -0.38 -23.86 -16.29
N PRO A 186 -0.77 -22.57 -16.32
CA PRO A 186 -0.92 -21.75 -15.15
C PRO A 186 -2.10 -22.20 -14.28
N MET A 187 -1.92 -22.18 -12.95
CA MET A 187 -2.92 -22.51 -11.94
C MET A 187 -2.95 -21.45 -10.86
N ASP A 188 -4.11 -21.28 -10.23
CA ASP A 188 -4.27 -20.39 -9.08
C ASP A 188 -3.30 -20.79 -7.96
N LYS A 189 -2.52 -19.82 -7.48
CA LYS A 189 -1.57 -20.05 -6.39
C LYS A 189 -2.27 -20.31 -5.06
N PHE A 190 -3.30 -19.51 -4.77
CA PHE A 190 -4.06 -19.60 -3.54
C PHE A 190 -5.33 -20.41 -3.78
N ARG A 191 -5.49 -21.49 -3.02
CA ARG A 191 -6.66 -22.40 -3.11
C ARG A 191 -7.09 -22.81 -1.71
N GLY A 192 -8.39 -22.78 -1.45
CA GLY A 192 -8.96 -23.19 -0.17
C GLY A 192 -8.47 -22.37 1.02
N ARG A 193 -8.31 -21.04 0.86
CA ARG A 193 -7.69 -20.17 1.86
C ARG A 193 -8.52 -18.92 2.12
N VAL A 194 -8.55 -18.51 3.38
CA VAL A 194 -8.88 -17.14 3.75
C VAL A 194 -7.77 -16.23 3.23
N MET A 195 -8.14 -15.18 2.51
CA MET A 195 -7.22 -14.27 1.85
C MET A 195 -7.25 -12.89 2.52
N ILE A 196 -6.07 -12.36 2.80
CA ILE A 196 -5.87 -11.04 3.39
C ILE A 196 -4.97 -10.26 2.43
N PRO A 197 -5.44 -9.15 1.84
CA PRO A 197 -4.60 -8.31 1.01
C PRO A 197 -3.51 -7.63 1.84
N ILE A 198 -2.32 -7.51 1.26
CA ILE A 198 -1.19 -6.79 1.83
C ILE A 198 -1.04 -5.51 1.03
N GLN A 199 -1.07 -4.37 1.72
CA GLN A 199 -1.02 -3.05 1.12
C GLN A 199 0.34 -2.39 1.36
N ASP A 200 0.78 -1.59 0.40
CA ASP A 200 1.88 -0.67 0.58
C ASP A 200 1.44 0.56 1.42
N PRO A 201 2.36 1.45 1.84
CA PRO A 201 1.99 2.68 2.57
C PRO A 201 1.04 3.62 1.81
N ARG A 202 0.88 3.46 0.51
CA ARG A 202 -0.06 4.23 -0.32
C ARG A 202 -1.44 3.59 -0.41
N GLY A 203 -1.63 2.41 0.19
CA GLY A 203 -2.89 1.67 0.15
C GLY A 203 -3.09 0.78 -1.07
N HIS A 204 -2.08 0.64 -1.95
CA HIS A 204 -2.16 -0.28 -3.08
C HIS A 204 -1.96 -1.72 -2.63
N VAL A 205 -2.78 -2.63 -3.13
CA VAL A 205 -2.60 -4.06 -2.87
C VAL A 205 -1.41 -4.59 -3.67
N VAL A 206 -0.34 -4.93 -2.97
CA VAL A 206 0.91 -5.43 -3.55
C VAL A 206 1.07 -6.95 -3.45
N GLY A 207 0.26 -7.60 -2.63
CA GLY A 207 0.28 -9.05 -2.45
C GLY A 207 -0.82 -9.54 -1.54
N PHE A 208 -0.74 -10.81 -1.15
CA PHE A 208 -1.73 -11.48 -0.30
C PHE A 208 -1.08 -12.42 0.70
N GLY A 209 -1.64 -12.45 1.91
CA GLY A 209 -1.50 -13.54 2.85
C GLY A 209 -2.69 -14.50 2.74
N GLY A 210 -2.42 -15.80 2.73
CA GLY A 210 -3.45 -16.82 2.65
C GLY A 210 -3.35 -17.84 3.80
N ARG A 211 -4.40 -18.02 4.59
CA ARG A 211 -4.50 -19.05 5.61
C ARG A 211 -5.42 -20.17 5.15
N ILE A 212 -4.95 -21.42 5.21
CA ILE A 212 -5.78 -22.57 4.85
C ILE A 212 -7.03 -22.65 5.74
N LEU A 213 -8.18 -22.88 5.12
CA LEU A 213 -9.45 -22.99 5.82
C LEU A 213 -9.64 -24.39 6.44
N GLU A 214 -9.39 -25.43 5.65
CA GLU A 214 -9.53 -26.83 6.06
C GLU A 214 -8.16 -27.52 6.06
N GLN A 215 -7.81 -28.14 7.18
CA GLN A 215 -6.54 -28.86 7.33
C GLN A 215 -6.66 -30.31 6.83
N ASN A 216 -7.10 -30.51 5.57
CA ASN A 216 -7.36 -31.83 5.00
C ASN A 216 -6.15 -32.55 4.40
N SER A 217 -4.96 -31.95 4.41
CA SER A 217 -3.74 -32.64 4.02
C SER A 217 -2.54 -32.15 4.84
N GLN A 218 -1.76 -33.08 5.35
CA GLN A 218 -0.48 -32.80 6.03
C GLN A 218 0.57 -32.14 5.12
N GLN A 219 0.28 -31.99 3.82
CA GLN A 219 1.20 -31.44 2.82
C GLN A 219 1.00 -29.96 2.47
N MET A 220 -0.06 -29.31 2.95
CA MET A 220 -0.31 -27.91 2.63
C MET A 220 0.11 -26.98 3.76
N ALA A 221 0.97 -26.01 3.48
CA ALA A 221 1.40 -25.00 4.44
C ALA A 221 0.20 -24.25 5.02
N LYS A 222 0.13 -24.13 6.35
CA LYS A 222 -0.94 -23.45 7.08
C LYS A 222 -1.09 -22.00 6.65
N TYR A 223 0.03 -21.31 6.42
CA TYR A 223 0.09 -19.94 5.91
C TYR A 223 0.91 -19.92 4.62
N MET A 224 0.45 -19.12 3.67
CA MET A 224 1.11 -18.90 2.40
C MET A 224 0.98 -17.41 2.05
N ASN A 225 2.09 -16.79 1.63
CA ASN A 225 2.06 -15.42 1.14
C ASN A 225 2.37 -15.39 -0.37
N THR A 226 2.05 -14.27 -0.99
CA THR A 226 2.63 -13.92 -2.29
C THR A 226 4.14 -14.12 -2.21
N GLY A 227 4.73 -14.79 -3.20
CA GLY A 227 6.19 -14.92 -3.32
C GLY A 227 6.83 -13.54 -3.51
N GLU A 228 8.14 -13.45 -3.36
CA GLU A 228 8.86 -12.26 -3.77
C GLU A 228 8.63 -12.03 -5.26
N THR A 229 8.14 -10.84 -5.58
CA THR A 229 7.94 -10.36 -6.94
C THR A 229 8.71 -9.05 -7.08
N GLU A 230 8.82 -8.52 -8.27
CA GLU A 230 9.40 -7.19 -8.48
C GLU A 230 8.65 -6.08 -7.69
N TRP A 231 7.38 -6.34 -7.34
CA TRP A 231 6.46 -5.40 -6.72
C TRP A 231 6.17 -5.71 -5.24
N PHE A 232 6.54 -6.88 -4.78
CA PHE A 232 6.32 -7.34 -3.41
C PHE A 232 7.61 -7.91 -2.83
N ASN A 233 8.18 -7.23 -1.84
CA ASN A 233 9.33 -7.69 -1.08
C ASN A 233 8.97 -7.69 0.41
N LYS A 234 9.03 -8.87 1.03
CA LYS A 234 8.70 -9.07 2.45
C LYS A 234 9.60 -8.31 3.43
N ARG A 235 10.77 -7.85 2.97
CA ARG A 235 11.74 -7.16 3.83
C ARG A 235 11.55 -5.65 3.87
N THR A 236 10.74 -5.10 2.96
CA THR A 236 10.57 -3.65 2.78
C THR A 236 9.14 -3.15 3.05
N LEU A 237 8.28 -4.03 3.52
CA LEU A 237 6.91 -3.73 3.93
C LEU A 237 6.79 -3.55 5.43
#